data_587e77d338979f47f48582af1c4051ac
#
_entry.id   587e77d338979f47f48582af1c4051ac
#
_cell.length_a   1.000
_cell.length_b   1.000
_cell.length_c   1.000
_cell.angle_alpha   90.00
_cell.angle_beta   90.00
_cell.angle_gamma   90.00
#
_symmetry.space_group_name_H-M   'P 1'
#
loop_
_entity.id
_entity.type
_entity.pdbx_description
1 polymer ?
#
loop_
_entity_poly.entity_id
_entity_poly.type
_entity_poly.pdbx_seq_one_letter_code
_entity_poly.pdbx_strand_id
1 'polypeptide(L)'
;VSRKWSINTAIDVLRETIREADEMGLSDVTICPEVLGKINQLGTLEEILEMCRIDERLIPTVDFGHLHARGMGCLNSPEDFEKVIEDIESSIGVERTRKLHVHFSRVEFTTGGEKKHWTIDDIQYGPEFEHLAGILIKKSMEPVIICESRDNMAEDAAKLRDIYINSGGKLYEESSHY
;
A
#
# COMPACT_ATOMS: atom_id res chain seq x y z
N VAL A 1 18.36 -17.18 11.01
CA VAL A 1 18.65 -15.76 10.72
C VAL A 1 17.69 -14.92 11.55
N SER A 2 18.17 -13.87 12.24
CA SER A 2 17.29 -13.01 13.03
C SER A 2 16.53 -12.03 12.13
N ARG A 3 15.31 -11.65 12.55
CA ARG A 3 14.49 -10.65 11.81
C ARG A 3 15.24 -9.32 11.65
N LYS A 4 15.93 -8.87 12.70
CA LYS A 4 16.77 -7.66 12.66
C LYS A 4 17.88 -7.74 11.61
N TRP A 5 18.52 -8.90 11.46
CA TRP A 5 19.52 -9.11 10.41
C TRP A 5 18.88 -8.99 9.01
N SER A 6 17.70 -9.58 8.83
CA SER A 6 16.98 -9.51 7.54
C SER A 6 16.61 -8.09 7.17
N ILE A 7 16.12 -7.28 8.13
CA ILE A 7 15.80 -5.86 7.91
C ILE A 7 17.07 -5.09 7.51
N ASN A 8 18.15 -5.23 8.26
CA ASN A 8 19.40 -4.54 7.97
C ASN A 8 19.94 -4.90 6.58
N THR A 9 19.88 -6.19 6.21
CA THR A 9 20.30 -6.65 4.87
C THR A 9 19.43 -6.04 3.77
N ALA A 10 18.11 -5.97 3.96
CA ALA A 10 17.20 -5.34 3.01
C ALA A 10 17.50 -3.84 2.85
N ILE A 11 17.77 -3.13 3.94
CA ILE A 11 18.18 -1.73 3.94
C ILE A 11 19.49 -1.53 3.19
N ASP A 12 20.47 -2.40 3.40
CA ASP A 12 21.78 -2.31 2.71
C ASP A 12 21.62 -2.54 1.19
N VAL A 13 20.77 -3.51 0.79
CA VAL A 13 20.44 -3.75 -0.62
C VAL A 13 19.73 -2.53 -1.22
N LEU A 14 18.78 -1.92 -0.52
CA LEU A 14 18.08 -0.72 -1.01
C LEU A 14 19.04 0.45 -1.20
N ARG A 15 19.98 0.68 -0.26
CA ARG A 15 21.02 1.73 -0.40
C ARG A 15 21.89 1.51 -1.63
N GLU A 16 22.28 0.26 -1.87
CA GLU A 16 23.07 -0.10 -3.05
C GLU A 16 22.26 0.12 -4.34
N THR A 17 20.99 -0.32 -4.37
CA THR A 17 20.08 -0.10 -5.50
C THR A 17 19.92 1.38 -5.83
N ILE A 18 19.75 2.24 -4.80
CA ILE A 18 19.66 3.69 -4.95
C ILE A 18 20.93 4.26 -5.55
N ARG A 19 22.11 3.85 -5.04
CA ARG A 19 23.41 4.28 -5.54
C ARG A 19 23.59 3.89 -7.02
N GLU A 20 23.29 2.64 -7.37
CA GLU A 20 23.39 2.18 -8.76
C GLU A 20 22.41 2.92 -9.69
N ALA A 21 21.19 3.20 -9.23
CA ALA A 21 20.22 4.00 -9.98
C ALA A 21 20.77 5.40 -10.27
N ASP A 22 21.40 6.04 -9.29
CA ASP A 22 22.04 7.36 -9.47
C ASP A 22 23.17 7.32 -10.51
N GLU A 23 24.02 6.30 -10.45
CA GLU A 23 25.11 6.09 -11.41
C GLU A 23 24.61 5.84 -12.85
N MET A 24 23.41 5.26 -12.98
CA MET A 24 22.75 5.02 -14.27
C MET A 24 21.93 6.22 -14.78
N GLY A 25 21.86 7.32 -14.05
CA GLY A 25 21.06 8.50 -14.40
C GLY A 25 19.56 8.32 -14.16
N LEU A 26 19.17 7.43 -13.24
CA LEU A 26 17.79 7.11 -12.85
C LEU A 26 17.44 7.69 -11.47
N SER A 27 17.96 8.87 -11.14
CA SER A 27 17.78 9.50 -9.82
C SER A 27 16.35 9.95 -9.54
N ASP A 28 15.50 10.03 -10.55
CA ASP A 28 14.09 10.42 -10.47
C ASP A 28 13.12 9.23 -10.30
N VAL A 29 13.64 8.00 -10.32
CA VAL A 29 12.80 6.80 -10.16
C VAL A 29 12.38 6.62 -8.70
N THR A 30 11.08 6.46 -8.49
CA THR A 30 10.52 6.09 -7.19
C THR A 30 10.58 4.57 -7.01
N ILE A 31 11.05 4.13 -5.85
CA ILE A 31 11.11 2.71 -5.47
C ILE A 31 10.09 2.48 -4.36
N CYS A 32 9.25 1.46 -4.52
CA CYS A 32 8.11 1.23 -3.64
C CYS A 32 8.20 -0.14 -2.93
N PRO A 33 8.89 -0.24 -1.77
CA PRO A 33 8.87 -1.46 -0.97
C PRO A 33 7.46 -1.79 -0.49
N GLU A 34 7.08 -3.07 -0.56
CA GLU A 34 5.71 -3.49 -0.32
C GLU A 34 5.49 -4.14 1.04
N VAL A 35 4.36 -3.81 1.68
CA VAL A 35 3.83 -4.49 2.85
C VAL A 35 3.35 -5.89 2.46
N LEU A 36 3.84 -6.93 3.15
CA LEU A 36 3.51 -8.33 2.83
C LEU A 36 2.54 -8.95 3.81
N GLY A 37 1.63 -9.80 3.30
CA GLY A 37 0.52 -10.37 4.05
C GLY A 37 0.88 -11.58 4.93
N LYS A 38 1.97 -12.30 4.65
CA LYS A 38 2.36 -13.51 5.40
C LYS A 38 3.17 -13.18 6.65
N ILE A 39 2.77 -13.72 7.80
CA ILE A 39 3.36 -13.40 9.11
C ILE A 39 4.87 -13.70 9.17
N ASN A 40 5.32 -14.77 8.51
CA ASN A 40 6.73 -15.18 8.53
C ASN A 40 7.63 -14.39 7.57
N GLN A 41 7.06 -13.58 6.67
CA GLN A 41 7.83 -12.77 5.74
C GLN A 41 8.20 -11.42 6.38
N LEU A 42 9.35 -10.88 5.99
CA LEU A 42 9.69 -9.48 6.21
C LEU A 42 8.68 -8.60 5.44
N GLY A 43 8.23 -7.51 6.01
CA GLY A 43 7.28 -6.61 5.35
C GLY A 43 6.06 -6.26 6.20
N THR A 44 6.23 -6.08 7.54
CA THR A 44 5.24 -5.34 8.33
C THR A 44 5.24 -3.88 7.91
N LEU A 45 4.17 -3.14 8.17
CA LEU A 45 4.13 -1.70 7.90
C LEU A 45 5.33 -0.98 8.53
N GLU A 46 5.64 -1.27 9.80
CA GLU A 46 6.77 -0.67 10.52
C GLU A 46 8.12 -0.95 9.83
N GLU A 47 8.36 -2.19 9.39
CA GLU A 47 9.57 -2.59 8.69
C GLU A 47 9.72 -1.89 7.33
N ILE A 48 8.63 -1.78 6.58
CA ILE A 48 8.62 -1.07 5.30
C ILE A 48 8.84 0.43 5.53
N LEU A 49 8.23 1.02 6.55
CA LEU A 49 8.46 2.42 6.90
C LEU A 49 9.91 2.66 7.35
N GLU A 50 10.53 1.71 8.08
CA GLU A 50 11.96 1.78 8.42
C GLU A 50 12.82 1.82 7.15
N MET A 51 12.52 1.01 6.14
CA MET A 51 13.19 1.03 4.84
C MET A 51 12.96 2.37 4.11
N CYS A 52 11.74 2.88 4.11
CA CYS A 52 11.40 4.12 3.40
C CYS A 52 12.03 5.39 4.03
N ARG A 53 12.51 5.33 5.27
CA ARG A 53 13.20 6.46 5.90
C ARG A 53 14.63 6.70 5.42
N ILE A 54 15.22 5.76 4.66
CA ILE A 54 16.63 5.87 4.23
C ILE A 54 16.83 6.80 3.03
N ASP A 55 15.78 7.03 2.22
CA ASP A 55 15.81 7.93 1.06
C ASP A 55 14.39 8.44 0.74
N GLU A 56 14.28 9.67 0.24
CA GLU A 56 12.98 10.30 -0.08
C GLU A 56 12.27 9.67 -1.28
N ARG A 57 13.01 8.99 -2.15
CA ARG A 57 12.48 8.25 -3.31
C ARG A 57 11.79 6.94 -2.92
N LEU A 58 11.94 6.49 -1.68
CA LEU A 58 11.28 5.29 -1.19
C LEU A 58 9.90 5.64 -0.66
N ILE A 59 8.86 5.25 -1.37
CA ILE A 59 7.45 5.40 -0.95
C ILE A 59 6.89 4.00 -0.71
N PRO A 60 6.25 3.70 0.43
CA PRO A 60 5.73 2.37 0.66
C PRO A 60 4.63 2.00 -0.34
N THR A 61 4.67 0.78 -0.87
CA THR A 61 3.48 0.14 -1.41
C THR A 61 2.68 -0.41 -0.23
N VAL A 62 1.50 0.18 -0.02
CA VAL A 62 0.60 -0.26 1.05
C VAL A 62 -0.47 -1.16 0.47
N ASP A 63 -0.29 -2.47 0.65
CA ASP A 63 -1.36 -3.42 0.36
C ASP A 63 -2.28 -3.55 1.59
N PHE A 64 -3.50 -3.02 1.46
CA PHE A 64 -4.48 -3.04 2.55
C PHE A 64 -5.06 -4.43 2.78
N GLY A 65 -5.13 -5.28 1.77
CA GLY A 65 -5.47 -6.70 1.91
C GLY A 65 -4.42 -7.43 2.74
N HIS A 66 -3.13 -7.21 2.46
CA HIS A 66 -2.02 -7.77 3.23
C HIS A 66 -2.02 -7.29 4.69
N LEU A 67 -2.23 -5.98 4.93
CA LEU A 67 -2.37 -5.46 6.29
C LEU A 67 -3.51 -6.12 7.04
N HIS A 68 -4.69 -6.21 6.41
CA HIS A 68 -5.87 -6.85 6.98
C HIS A 68 -5.60 -8.32 7.33
N ALA A 69 -5.01 -9.06 6.39
CA ALA A 69 -4.68 -10.48 6.59
C ALA A 69 -3.64 -10.69 7.70
N ARG A 70 -2.58 -9.90 7.70
CA ARG A 70 -1.50 -9.98 8.68
C ARG A 70 -1.97 -9.59 10.08
N GLY A 71 -2.86 -8.62 10.18
CA GLY A 71 -3.53 -8.18 11.40
C GLY A 71 -4.73 -9.04 11.80
N MET A 72 -4.92 -10.22 11.18
CA MET A 72 -6.01 -11.15 11.48
C MET A 72 -7.40 -10.51 11.39
N GLY A 73 -7.60 -9.71 10.34
CA GLY A 73 -8.88 -9.03 10.12
C GLY A 73 -8.97 -7.67 10.81
N CYS A 74 -7.87 -6.90 10.88
CA CYS A 74 -7.80 -5.68 11.70
C CYS A 74 -8.38 -4.42 11.05
N LEU A 75 -8.69 -4.41 9.75
CA LEU A 75 -9.23 -3.24 9.04
C LEU A 75 -10.74 -3.40 8.85
N ASN A 76 -11.54 -2.91 9.79
CA ASN A 76 -13.00 -3.11 9.81
C ASN A 76 -13.78 -1.80 9.91
N SER A 77 -13.11 -0.68 10.18
CA SER A 77 -13.74 0.63 10.35
C SER A 77 -12.89 1.73 9.69
N PRO A 78 -13.46 2.90 9.37
CA PRO A 78 -12.70 4.04 8.86
C PRO A 78 -11.52 4.42 9.77
N GLU A 79 -11.70 4.31 11.10
CA GLU A 79 -10.68 4.66 12.10
C GLU A 79 -9.44 3.75 12.00
N ASP A 80 -9.64 2.46 11.64
CA ASP A 80 -8.54 1.52 11.45
C ASP A 80 -7.67 1.95 10.26
N PHE A 81 -8.29 2.35 9.16
CA PHE A 81 -7.59 2.86 7.98
C PHE A 81 -6.93 4.21 8.26
N GLU A 82 -7.63 5.13 8.95
CA GLU A 82 -7.09 6.44 9.31
C GLU A 82 -5.81 6.27 10.13
N LYS A 83 -5.80 5.36 11.11
CA LYS A 83 -4.62 5.05 11.91
C LYS A 83 -3.43 4.58 11.05
N VAL A 84 -3.66 3.71 10.07
CA VAL A 84 -2.59 3.29 9.15
C VAL A 84 -1.99 4.48 8.41
N ILE A 85 -2.83 5.37 7.87
CA ILE A 85 -2.36 6.56 7.17
C ILE A 85 -1.61 7.52 8.11
N GLU A 86 -2.08 7.71 9.35
CA GLU A 86 -1.40 8.53 10.35
C GLU A 86 -0.03 7.97 10.76
N ASP A 87 0.08 6.66 10.91
CA ASP A 87 1.36 5.99 11.19
C ASP A 87 2.35 6.22 10.03
N ILE A 88 1.89 6.19 8.78
CA ILE A 88 2.69 6.48 7.59
C ILE A 88 3.09 7.97 7.57
N GLU A 89 2.14 8.90 7.75
CA GLU A 89 2.38 10.34 7.80
C GLU A 89 3.44 10.70 8.87
N SER A 90 3.34 10.09 10.03
CA SER A 90 4.27 10.29 11.13
C SER A 90 5.69 9.78 10.81
N SER A 91 5.81 8.79 9.95
CA SER A 91 7.09 8.15 9.58
C SER A 91 7.80 8.81 8.42
N ILE A 92 7.08 9.12 7.33
CA ILE A 92 7.67 9.59 6.07
C ILE A 92 7.19 10.98 5.65
N GLY A 93 6.30 11.60 6.43
CA GLY A 93 5.74 12.92 6.18
C GLY A 93 4.51 12.94 5.27
N VAL A 94 3.71 13.99 5.39
CA VAL A 94 2.40 14.14 4.72
C VAL A 94 2.55 14.14 3.19
N GLU A 95 3.54 14.85 2.64
CA GLU A 95 3.70 15.00 1.19
C GLU A 95 4.00 13.67 0.48
N ARG A 96 4.82 12.80 1.07
CA ARG A 96 5.09 11.47 0.54
C ARG A 96 3.88 10.56 0.70
N THR A 97 3.18 10.66 1.83
CA THR A 97 1.97 9.89 2.13
C THR A 97 0.83 10.22 1.15
N ARG A 98 0.68 11.47 0.73
CA ARG A 98 -0.33 11.84 -0.27
C ARG A 98 -0.20 11.09 -1.59
N LYS A 99 1.01 10.66 -1.95
CA LYS A 99 1.35 10.00 -3.23
C LYS A 99 1.65 8.50 -3.05
N LEU A 100 1.03 7.85 -2.09
CA LEU A 100 1.25 6.42 -1.86
C LEU A 100 1.01 5.58 -3.11
N HIS A 101 1.75 4.49 -3.20
CA HIS A 101 1.40 3.36 -4.04
C HIS A 101 0.54 2.40 -3.21
N VAL A 102 -0.65 2.11 -3.66
CA VAL A 102 -1.64 1.31 -2.91
C VAL A 102 -2.00 0.07 -3.71
N HIS A 103 -1.93 -1.09 -3.06
CA HIS A 103 -2.59 -2.29 -3.56
C HIS A 103 -3.88 -2.52 -2.77
N PHE A 104 -4.91 -3.00 -3.46
CA PHE A 104 -6.18 -3.30 -2.82
C PHE A 104 -6.86 -4.50 -3.46
N SER A 105 -7.31 -5.41 -2.61
CA SER A 105 -8.24 -6.50 -2.91
C SER A 105 -8.87 -7.00 -1.61
N ARG A 106 -9.92 -7.80 -1.69
CA ARG A 106 -10.36 -8.61 -0.56
C ARG A 106 -9.42 -9.79 -0.37
N VAL A 107 -9.18 -10.21 0.87
CA VAL A 107 -8.20 -11.26 1.18
C VAL A 107 -8.75 -12.28 2.15
N GLU A 108 -8.63 -13.56 1.78
CA GLU A 108 -8.78 -14.69 2.71
C GLU A 108 -7.46 -14.87 3.47
N PHE A 109 -7.55 -15.08 4.77
CA PHE A 109 -6.37 -15.27 5.62
C PHE A 109 -6.53 -16.44 6.59
N THR A 110 -5.41 -16.88 7.13
CA THR A 110 -5.29 -17.89 8.16
C THR A 110 -4.38 -17.40 9.28
N THR A 111 -4.12 -18.21 10.30
CA THR A 111 -3.11 -17.90 11.34
C THR A 111 -1.70 -17.66 10.80
N GLY A 112 -1.44 -18.02 9.54
CA GLY A 112 -0.20 -17.72 8.81
C GLY A 112 -0.20 -16.38 8.06
N GLY A 113 -1.30 -15.62 8.14
CA GLY A 113 -1.54 -14.40 7.38
C GLY A 113 -2.27 -14.67 6.07
N GLU A 114 -1.99 -13.89 5.04
CA GLU A 114 -2.61 -13.95 3.71
C GLU A 114 -2.57 -15.37 3.12
N LYS A 115 -3.72 -15.80 2.60
CA LYS A 115 -3.89 -17.08 1.91
C LYS A 115 -4.19 -16.88 0.42
N LYS A 116 -5.09 -15.93 0.10
CA LYS A 116 -5.56 -15.75 -1.28
C LYS A 116 -6.26 -14.40 -1.43
N HIS A 117 -5.99 -13.73 -2.55
CA HIS A 117 -6.73 -12.55 -3.00
C HIS A 117 -8.06 -12.97 -3.63
N TRP A 118 -9.09 -12.18 -3.36
CA TRP A 118 -10.45 -12.35 -3.84
C TRP A 118 -10.95 -11.10 -4.56
N THR A 119 -12.04 -11.22 -5.28
CA THR A 119 -12.67 -10.10 -5.97
C THR A 119 -13.42 -9.18 -5.00
N ILE A 120 -13.74 -7.97 -5.43
CA ILE A 120 -14.53 -7.01 -4.64
C ILE A 120 -15.95 -7.55 -4.35
N ASP A 121 -16.49 -8.41 -5.22
CA ASP A 121 -17.81 -9.04 -5.04
C ASP A 121 -17.82 -10.16 -3.98
N ASP A 122 -16.67 -10.66 -3.57
CA ASP A 122 -16.55 -11.72 -2.56
C ASP A 122 -16.70 -11.15 -1.13
N ILE A 123 -17.88 -10.61 -0.83
CA ILE A 123 -18.21 -9.82 0.37
C ILE A 123 -18.02 -10.54 1.71
N GLN A 124 -17.81 -11.86 1.71
CA GLN A 124 -17.46 -12.64 2.91
C GLN A 124 -16.01 -12.38 3.38
N TYR A 125 -15.21 -11.71 2.58
CA TYR A 125 -13.83 -11.33 2.90
C TYR A 125 -13.72 -9.82 3.01
N GLY A 126 -12.74 -9.35 3.74
CA GLY A 126 -12.36 -7.94 3.87
C GLY A 126 -11.01 -7.65 3.20
N PRO A 127 -10.56 -6.41 3.30
CA PRO A 127 -11.20 -5.24 3.88
C PRO A 127 -12.20 -4.55 2.91
N GLU A 128 -12.96 -3.55 3.42
CA GLU A 128 -13.90 -2.74 2.63
C GLU A 128 -13.21 -1.49 2.08
N PHE A 129 -13.31 -1.27 0.76
CA PHE A 129 -12.66 -0.13 0.11
C PHE A 129 -13.32 1.22 0.44
N GLU A 130 -14.60 1.23 0.76
CA GLU A 130 -15.37 2.41 1.15
C GLU A 130 -14.73 3.16 2.32
N HIS A 131 -14.16 2.43 3.27
CA HIS A 131 -13.45 3.02 4.41
C HIS A 131 -12.18 3.76 3.96
N LEU A 132 -11.38 3.12 3.10
CA LEU A 132 -10.18 3.75 2.53
C LEU A 132 -10.57 4.97 1.67
N ALA A 133 -11.57 4.83 0.79
CA ALA A 133 -12.03 5.91 -0.08
C ALA A 133 -12.39 7.18 0.71
N GLY A 134 -13.10 7.01 1.84
CA GLY A 134 -13.44 8.12 2.73
C GLY A 134 -12.21 8.83 3.32
N ILE A 135 -11.18 8.07 3.72
CA ILE A 135 -9.93 8.63 4.25
C ILE A 135 -9.12 9.35 3.17
N LEU A 136 -9.02 8.76 1.97
CA LEU A 136 -8.33 9.39 0.83
C LEU A 136 -8.93 10.77 0.51
N ILE A 137 -10.26 10.88 0.49
CA ILE A 137 -10.97 12.13 0.26
C ILE A 137 -10.72 13.12 1.41
N LYS A 138 -10.91 12.68 2.65
CA LYS A 138 -10.73 13.51 3.86
C LYS A 138 -9.35 14.13 3.94
N LYS A 139 -8.31 13.36 3.59
CA LYS A 139 -6.90 13.78 3.65
C LYS A 139 -6.38 14.37 2.34
N SER A 140 -7.22 14.50 1.31
CA SER A 140 -6.84 15.00 -0.03
C SER A 140 -5.65 14.23 -0.60
N MET A 141 -5.69 12.90 -0.52
CA MET A 141 -4.64 12.04 -1.03
C MET A 141 -4.83 11.75 -2.52
N GLU A 142 -3.71 11.52 -3.21
CA GLU A 142 -3.63 11.28 -4.66
C GLU A 142 -2.80 10.01 -4.94
N PRO A 143 -3.17 8.86 -4.35
CA PRO A 143 -2.40 7.63 -4.54
C PRO A 143 -2.61 7.04 -5.93
N VAL A 144 -1.64 6.23 -6.38
CA VAL A 144 -1.88 5.25 -7.44
C VAL A 144 -2.44 3.99 -6.78
N ILE A 145 -3.58 3.51 -7.24
CA ILE A 145 -4.23 2.30 -6.69
C ILE A 145 -4.23 1.19 -7.74
N ILE A 146 -3.58 0.08 -7.39
CA ILE A 146 -3.56 -1.16 -8.18
C ILE A 146 -4.50 -2.16 -7.53
N CYS A 147 -5.39 -2.75 -8.33
CA CYS A 147 -6.24 -3.84 -7.87
C CYS A 147 -5.55 -5.18 -8.08
N GLU A 148 -5.45 -5.99 -7.01
CA GLU A 148 -4.82 -7.32 -7.04
C GLU A 148 -5.84 -8.47 -6.94
N SER A 149 -7.08 -8.23 -7.34
CA SER A 149 -8.13 -9.24 -7.35
C SER A 149 -7.78 -10.39 -8.29
N ARG A 150 -8.04 -11.60 -7.83
CA ARG A 150 -7.77 -12.79 -8.63
C ARG A 150 -8.66 -12.83 -9.88
N ASP A 151 -8.01 -12.92 -11.05
CA ASP A 151 -8.64 -13.13 -12.36
C ASP A 151 -9.65 -12.04 -12.80
N ASN A 152 -9.75 -10.90 -12.04
CA ASN A 152 -10.75 -9.85 -12.29
C ASN A 152 -10.22 -8.42 -12.01
N MET A 153 -8.94 -8.19 -12.19
CA MET A 153 -8.25 -6.96 -11.75
C MET A 153 -8.81 -5.70 -12.42
N ALA A 154 -9.10 -5.74 -13.72
CA ALA A 154 -9.56 -4.56 -14.47
C ALA A 154 -11.00 -4.17 -14.09
N GLU A 155 -11.89 -5.15 -13.99
CA GLU A 155 -13.29 -4.95 -13.59
C GLU A 155 -13.39 -4.46 -12.15
N ASP A 156 -12.59 -5.03 -11.26
CA ASP A 156 -12.58 -4.61 -9.86
C ASP A 156 -11.91 -3.25 -9.69
N ALA A 157 -10.88 -2.90 -10.45
CA ALA A 157 -10.34 -1.55 -10.48
C ALA A 157 -11.40 -0.52 -10.91
N ALA A 158 -12.25 -0.86 -11.87
CA ALA A 158 -13.38 -0.02 -12.25
C ALA A 158 -14.40 0.14 -11.10
N LYS A 159 -14.68 -0.93 -10.34
CA LYS A 159 -15.55 -0.84 -9.14
C LYS A 159 -14.94 0.03 -8.05
N LEU A 160 -13.64 -0.11 -7.76
CA LEU A 160 -12.96 0.74 -6.78
C LEU A 160 -13.05 2.22 -7.18
N ARG A 161 -12.84 2.53 -8.46
CA ARG A 161 -13.01 3.88 -9.00
C ARG A 161 -14.43 4.38 -8.76
N ASP A 162 -15.45 3.57 -9.08
CA ASP A 162 -16.84 3.96 -8.93
C ASP A 162 -17.23 4.15 -7.46
N ILE A 163 -16.74 3.32 -6.54
CA ILE A 163 -16.89 3.51 -5.09
C ILE A 163 -16.27 4.85 -4.66
N TYR A 164 -15.05 5.17 -5.12
CA TYR A 164 -14.38 6.43 -4.79
C TYR A 164 -15.19 7.65 -5.27
N ILE A 165 -15.68 7.63 -6.52
CA ILE A 165 -16.50 8.71 -7.08
C ILE A 165 -17.81 8.85 -6.30
N ASN A 166 -18.51 7.74 -6.02
CA ASN A 166 -19.77 7.74 -5.28
C ASN A 166 -19.58 8.23 -3.82
N SER A 167 -18.40 8.08 -3.26
CA SER A 167 -18.03 8.64 -1.94
C SER A 167 -17.72 10.14 -1.99
N GLY A 168 -17.77 10.78 -3.15
CA GLY A 168 -17.49 12.21 -3.35
C GLY A 168 -16.07 12.53 -3.80
N GLY A 169 -15.29 11.51 -4.15
CA GLY A 169 -13.94 11.67 -4.68
C GLY A 169 -13.94 12.22 -6.10
N LYS A 170 -12.84 12.84 -6.50
CA LYS A 170 -12.60 13.32 -7.86
C LYS A 170 -11.37 12.62 -8.41
N LEU A 171 -11.48 12.09 -9.62
CA LEU A 171 -10.31 11.54 -10.31
C LEU A 171 -9.40 12.68 -10.78
N TYR A 172 -8.11 12.40 -10.78
CA TYR A 172 -7.14 13.28 -11.41
C TYR A 172 -7.37 13.19 -12.94
N GLU A 173 -7.75 14.30 -13.56
CA GLU A 173 -7.70 14.38 -15.02
C GLU A 173 -6.23 14.57 -15.40
N GLU A 174 -5.64 13.58 -16.04
CA GLU A 174 -4.34 13.76 -16.68
C GLU A 174 -4.48 14.97 -17.61
N SER A 175 -3.82 16.06 -17.28
CA SER A 175 -3.66 17.16 -18.22
C SER A 175 -2.95 16.56 -19.43
N SER A 176 -3.69 16.42 -20.53
CA SER A 176 -3.23 15.92 -21.81
C SER A 176 -2.08 16.79 -22.30
N HIS A 177 -0.87 16.41 -21.97
CA HIS A 177 0.36 16.90 -22.56
C HIS A 177 0.94 15.76 -23.37
N TYR A 178 0.40 15.61 -24.58
CA TYR A 178 1.07 14.95 -25.70
C TYR A 178 1.73 16.02 -26.57
#